data_f9724213402975b477a108fafea477bb
#
_entry.id   f9724213402975b477a108fafea477bb
#
_cell.length_a   1.000
_cell.length_b   1.000
_cell.length_c   1.000
_cell.angle_alpha   90.00
_cell.angle_beta   90.00
_cell.angle_gamma   90.00
#
_symmetry.space_group_name_H-M   'P 1'
#
loop_
_entity.id
_entity.type
_entity.pdbx_description
1 polymer ?
#
loop_
_entity_poly.entity_id
_entity_poly.type
_entity_poly.pdbx_seq_one_letter_code
_entity_poly.pdbx_strand_id
1 'polypeptide(L)'
;MLYLKPANYEDIEKEWLFQRSIPADANSFINDYPDVSREDFDSALDTMISQSKGEGLPDGYVPQTVYYLWEDATIVGTFHFRHYLCPSLIEGSGHIGYYIAPEYRGKGLASQGLKMLIDEIKDNVKEEEIYLRVNRDNPASLKVMLKNGGYIHHEDDKKYYVRIVK
;
A
#
# COMPACT_ATOMS: atom_id res chain seq x y z
N MET A 1 -6.76 8.64 17.43
CA MET A 1 -5.49 7.92 17.38
C MET A 1 -5.33 7.27 16.01
N LEU A 2 -4.17 7.42 15.40
CA LEU A 2 -3.86 6.85 14.09
C LEU A 2 -3.12 5.52 14.27
N TYR A 3 -3.54 4.49 13.51
CA TYR A 3 -2.89 3.16 13.58
C TYR A 3 -3.11 2.38 12.30
N LEU A 4 -2.22 1.41 12.05
CA LEU A 4 -2.33 0.45 10.95
C LEU A 4 -2.89 -0.88 11.49
N LYS A 5 -3.75 -1.52 10.69
CA LYS A 5 -4.29 -2.83 11.01
C LYS A 5 -4.38 -3.65 9.72
N PRO A 6 -3.87 -4.89 9.70
CA PRO A 6 -4.04 -5.75 8.52
C PRO A 6 -5.51 -6.02 8.23
N ALA A 7 -5.82 -6.25 6.96
CA ALA A 7 -7.15 -6.69 6.54
C ALA A 7 -7.57 -7.92 7.37
N ASN A 8 -8.80 -7.91 7.89
CA ASN A 8 -9.29 -8.94 8.81
C ASN A 8 -10.81 -9.08 8.72
N TYR A 9 -11.32 -10.21 9.19
CA TYR A 9 -12.76 -10.50 9.14
C TYR A 9 -13.59 -9.70 10.14
N GLU A 10 -13.00 -9.27 11.25
CA GLU A 10 -13.72 -8.51 12.29
C GLU A 10 -14.22 -7.16 11.78
N ASP A 11 -13.42 -6.50 10.93
CA ASP A 11 -13.70 -5.18 10.40
C ASP A 11 -14.30 -5.21 8.99
N ILE A 12 -14.78 -6.35 8.52
CA ILE A 12 -15.17 -6.61 7.13
C ILE A 12 -16.13 -5.55 6.54
N GLU A 13 -17.08 -5.05 7.32
CA GLU A 13 -18.05 -4.06 6.83
C GLU A 13 -17.37 -2.73 6.49
N LYS A 14 -16.48 -2.26 7.36
CA LYS A 14 -15.74 -1.01 7.15
C LYS A 14 -14.70 -1.17 6.05
N GLU A 15 -14.02 -2.29 6.00
CA GLU A 15 -13.06 -2.61 4.94
C GLU A 15 -13.74 -2.65 3.57
N TRP A 16 -14.91 -3.29 3.47
CA TRP A 16 -15.69 -3.33 2.24
C TRP A 16 -16.08 -1.94 1.76
N LEU A 17 -16.68 -1.13 2.66
CA LEU A 17 -17.10 0.23 2.32
C LEU A 17 -15.93 1.08 1.84
N PHE A 18 -14.78 0.95 2.47
CA PHE A 18 -13.57 1.65 2.05
C PHE A 18 -13.06 1.13 0.71
N GLN A 19 -12.91 -0.17 0.57
CA GLN A 19 -12.36 -0.82 -0.63
C GLN A 19 -13.16 -0.46 -1.89
N ARG A 20 -14.49 -0.53 -1.81
CA ARG A 20 -15.34 -0.21 -2.96
C ARG A 20 -15.26 1.25 -3.38
N SER A 21 -14.86 2.14 -2.49
CA SER A 21 -14.74 3.58 -2.77
C SER A 21 -13.47 3.96 -3.54
N ILE A 22 -12.49 3.06 -3.58
CA ILE A 22 -11.20 3.33 -4.24
C ILE A 22 -11.39 3.16 -5.75
N PRO A 23 -10.99 4.14 -6.59
CA PRO A 23 -11.02 3.97 -8.06
C PRO A 23 -10.16 2.78 -8.52
N ALA A 24 -10.45 2.23 -9.69
CA ALA A 24 -9.66 1.15 -10.28
C ALA A 24 -8.19 1.56 -10.46
N ASP A 25 -7.95 2.80 -10.86
CA ASP A 25 -6.61 3.41 -10.93
C ASP A 25 -6.67 4.77 -10.24
N ALA A 26 -6.04 4.86 -9.08
CA ALA A 26 -5.91 6.09 -8.32
C ALA A 26 -4.45 6.58 -8.42
N ASN A 27 -4.12 7.26 -9.52
CA ASN A 27 -2.79 7.79 -9.80
C ASN A 27 -1.69 6.72 -9.69
N SER A 28 -1.90 5.60 -10.38
CA SER A 28 -1.08 4.38 -10.40
C SER A 28 -1.17 3.49 -9.16
N PHE A 29 -1.97 3.83 -8.17
CA PHE A 29 -2.40 2.86 -7.17
C PHE A 29 -3.55 2.04 -7.78
N ILE A 30 -3.31 0.75 -8.02
CA ILE A 30 -4.27 -0.14 -8.68
C ILE A 30 -5.13 -0.83 -7.64
N ASN A 31 -6.45 -0.70 -7.79
CA ASN A 31 -7.42 -1.42 -6.99
C ASN A 31 -7.96 -2.60 -7.78
N ASP A 32 -7.69 -3.82 -7.31
CA ASP A 32 -8.15 -5.04 -7.94
C ASP A 32 -9.65 -5.30 -7.74
N TYR A 33 -10.29 -4.57 -6.84
CA TYR A 33 -11.69 -4.79 -6.46
C TYR A 33 -12.53 -3.49 -6.52
N PRO A 34 -12.50 -2.74 -7.65
CA PRO A 34 -13.29 -1.52 -7.76
C PRO A 34 -14.79 -1.85 -7.73
N ASP A 35 -15.58 -1.01 -7.05
CA ASP A 35 -17.03 -1.18 -6.93
C ASP A 35 -17.49 -2.56 -6.44
N VAL A 36 -16.63 -3.27 -5.70
CA VAL A 36 -16.92 -4.63 -5.24
C VAL A 36 -18.22 -4.68 -4.43
N SER A 37 -19.07 -5.67 -4.74
CA SER A 37 -20.29 -5.91 -3.95
C SER A 37 -19.95 -6.46 -2.57
N ARG A 38 -20.88 -6.30 -1.61
CA ARG A 38 -20.68 -6.86 -0.27
C ARG A 38 -20.50 -8.39 -0.32
N GLU A 39 -21.28 -9.07 -1.17
CA GLU A 39 -21.21 -10.52 -1.36
C GLU A 39 -19.83 -10.94 -1.91
N ASP A 40 -19.35 -10.26 -2.94
CA ASP A 40 -18.06 -10.60 -3.56
C ASP A 40 -16.88 -10.23 -2.65
N PHE A 41 -17.06 -9.31 -1.70
CA PHE A 41 -15.99 -8.91 -0.79
C PHE A 41 -15.56 -10.02 0.15
N ASP A 42 -16.42 -10.95 0.50
CA ASP A 42 -16.04 -12.13 1.32
C ASP A 42 -14.88 -12.88 0.64
N SER A 43 -15.02 -13.15 -0.65
CA SER A 43 -14.00 -13.82 -1.45
C SER A 43 -12.74 -12.96 -1.66
N ALA A 44 -12.91 -11.66 -1.87
CA ALA A 44 -11.80 -10.72 -1.99
C ALA A 44 -10.97 -10.69 -0.70
N LEU A 45 -11.62 -10.62 0.45
CA LEU A 45 -10.94 -10.60 1.74
C LEU A 45 -10.22 -11.92 2.03
N ASP A 46 -10.85 -13.07 1.70
CA ASP A 46 -10.19 -14.39 1.78
C ASP A 46 -8.90 -14.40 0.97
N THR A 47 -8.94 -13.85 -0.24
CA THR A 47 -7.76 -13.75 -1.11
C THR A 47 -6.69 -12.86 -0.50
N MET A 48 -7.04 -11.68 0.00
CA MET A 48 -6.09 -10.78 0.66
C MET A 48 -5.38 -11.46 1.85
N ILE A 49 -6.14 -12.15 2.68
CA ILE A 49 -5.60 -12.83 3.87
C ILE A 49 -4.73 -14.03 3.47
N SER A 50 -5.16 -14.82 2.49
CA SER A 50 -4.36 -15.95 1.97
C SER A 50 -3.04 -15.49 1.36
N GLN A 51 -3.07 -14.42 0.57
CA GLN A 51 -1.86 -13.87 -0.03
C GLN A 51 -0.88 -13.31 1.02
N SER A 52 -1.38 -12.80 2.13
CA SER A 52 -0.51 -12.34 3.23
C SER A 52 0.26 -13.49 3.87
N LYS A 53 -0.24 -14.71 3.76
CA LYS A 53 0.40 -15.94 4.25
C LYS A 53 1.22 -16.66 3.18
N GLY A 54 1.26 -16.13 1.96
CA GLY A 54 1.94 -16.76 0.83
C GLY A 54 1.16 -17.93 0.23
N GLU A 55 -0.14 -18.03 0.47
CA GLU A 55 -0.99 -19.10 0.00
C GLU A 55 -1.78 -18.68 -1.25
N GLY A 56 -1.91 -19.59 -2.21
CA GLY A 56 -2.72 -19.37 -3.40
C GLY A 56 -2.20 -18.25 -4.32
N LEU A 57 -0.91 -17.97 -4.29
CA LEU A 57 -0.31 -16.92 -5.12
C LEU A 57 -0.27 -17.32 -6.58
N PRO A 58 -0.69 -16.43 -7.51
CA PRO A 58 -0.41 -16.63 -8.94
C PRO A 58 1.09 -16.69 -9.21
N ASP A 59 1.48 -17.32 -10.31
CA ASP A 59 2.88 -17.41 -10.73
C ASP A 59 3.49 -16.02 -10.87
N GLY A 60 4.69 -15.83 -10.30
CA GLY A 60 5.42 -14.57 -10.33
C GLY A 60 4.99 -13.55 -9.26
N TYR A 61 3.99 -13.89 -8.44
CA TYR A 61 3.58 -13.03 -7.32
C TYR A 61 4.36 -13.36 -6.07
N VAL A 62 4.52 -12.35 -5.22
CA VAL A 62 5.09 -12.49 -3.87
C VAL A 62 3.98 -12.31 -2.84
N PRO A 63 4.16 -12.79 -1.61
CA PRO A 63 3.21 -12.51 -0.54
C PRO A 63 3.02 -11.02 -0.34
N GLN A 64 1.77 -10.60 -0.10
CA GLN A 64 1.40 -9.21 0.09
C GLN A 64 0.44 -9.08 1.27
N THR A 65 0.68 -8.12 2.13
CA THR A 65 -0.25 -7.76 3.21
C THR A 65 -0.94 -6.45 2.88
N VAL A 66 -2.25 -6.43 2.95
CA VAL A 66 -3.06 -5.21 2.85
C VAL A 66 -3.27 -4.68 4.26
N TYR A 67 -2.78 -3.46 4.52
CA TYR A 67 -3.03 -2.74 5.76
C TYR A 67 -4.05 -1.64 5.51
N TYR A 68 -4.94 -1.44 6.44
CA TYR A 68 -5.78 -0.24 6.47
C TYR A 68 -5.26 0.74 7.50
N LEU A 69 -5.26 2.02 7.15
CA LEU A 69 -4.91 3.10 8.06
C LEU A 69 -6.18 3.61 8.71
N TRP A 70 -6.22 3.54 10.01
CA TRP A 70 -7.36 3.95 10.82
C TRP A 70 -7.07 5.22 11.58
N GLU A 71 -8.01 6.14 11.56
CA GLU A 71 -8.08 7.27 12.46
C GLU A 71 -9.29 7.05 13.37
N ASP A 72 -9.04 6.70 14.63
CA ASP A 72 -10.05 6.25 15.58
C ASP A 72 -10.87 5.06 15.01
N ALA A 73 -12.16 5.23 14.75
CA ALA A 73 -13.03 4.17 14.24
C ALA A 73 -13.24 4.21 12.73
N THR A 74 -12.47 5.01 12.00
CA THR A 74 -12.66 5.26 10.57
C THR A 74 -11.41 4.87 9.77
N ILE A 75 -11.59 4.14 8.67
CA ILE A 75 -10.53 3.86 7.72
C ILE A 75 -10.32 5.09 6.83
N VAL A 76 -9.11 5.61 6.79
CA VAL A 76 -8.74 6.81 6.02
C VAL A 76 -7.81 6.51 4.85
N GLY A 77 -7.18 5.34 4.83
CA GLY A 77 -6.25 4.94 3.78
C GLY A 77 -5.94 3.47 3.78
N THR A 78 -5.14 3.05 2.82
CA THR A 78 -4.64 1.68 2.72
C THR A 78 -3.21 1.66 2.25
N PHE A 79 -2.47 0.66 2.70
CA PHE A 79 -1.08 0.40 2.32
C PHE A 79 -0.94 -1.05 1.91
N HIS A 80 -0.38 -1.29 0.73
CA HIS A 80 -0.05 -2.62 0.25
C HIS A 80 1.44 -2.85 0.47
N PHE A 81 1.78 -3.89 1.22
CA PHE A 81 3.16 -4.28 1.49
C PHE A 81 3.47 -5.62 0.85
N ARG A 82 4.36 -5.61 -0.13
CA ARG A 82 4.91 -6.80 -0.78
C ARG A 82 6.13 -7.23 0.01
N HIS A 83 6.12 -8.47 0.49
CA HIS A 83 7.05 -8.92 1.53
C HIS A 83 8.51 -8.98 1.09
N TYR A 84 8.75 -9.24 -0.21
CA TYR A 84 10.09 -9.20 -0.80
C TYR A 84 9.98 -8.87 -2.28
N LEU A 85 11.11 -8.56 -2.90
CA LEU A 85 11.17 -8.18 -4.30
C LEU A 85 11.33 -9.39 -5.21
N CYS A 86 10.74 -9.28 -6.40
CA CYS A 86 11.00 -10.12 -7.56
C CYS A 86 11.37 -9.20 -8.73
N PRO A 87 11.89 -9.73 -9.88
CA PRO A 87 12.33 -8.87 -10.97
C PRO A 87 11.32 -7.80 -11.40
N SER A 88 10.05 -8.14 -11.52
CA SER A 88 9.00 -7.18 -11.91
C SER A 88 8.76 -6.08 -10.88
N LEU A 89 8.96 -6.35 -9.59
CA LEU A 89 8.84 -5.36 -8.52
C LEU A 89 10.07 -4.47 -8.41
N ILE A 90 11.25 -5.02 -8.64
CA ILE A 90 12.50 -4.24 -8.65
C ILE A 90 12.43 -3.16 -9.73
N GLU A 91 11.97 -3.50 -10.92
CA GLU A 91 11.82 -2.58 -12.03
C GLU A 91 10.49 -1.82 -12.01
N GLY A 92 9.59 -2.18 -11.13
CA GLY A 92 8.23 -1.67 -11.06
C GLY A 92 7.89 -1.00 -9.74
N SER A 93 6.80 -1.48 -9.13
CA SER A 93 6.15 -0.81 -8.01
C SER A 93 6.84 -0.99 -6.64
N GLY A 94 7.87 -1.84 -6.55
CA GLY A 94 8.62 -2.02 -5.30
C GLY A 94 7.84 -2.72 -4.20
N HIS A 95 8.21 -2.43 -2.94
CA HIS A 95 7.61 -3.05 -1.76
C HIS A 95 6.25 -2.46 -1.36
N ILE A 96 6.05 -1.15 -1.52
CA ILE A 96 4.91 -0.46 -0.91
C ILE A 96 4.16 0.38 -1.94
N GLY A 97 2.83 0.21 -1.96
CA GLY A 97 1.89 1.14 -2.60
C GLY A 97 0.89 1.63 -1.55
N TYR A 98 0.38 2.85 -1.69
CA TYR A 98 -0.59 3.38 -0.73
C TYR A 98 -1.58 4.35 -1.37
N TYR A 99 -2.70 4.53 -0.67
CA TYR A 99 -3.79 5.41 -1.06
C TYR A 99 -4.42 6.02 0.20
N ILE A 100 -4.65 7.33 0.15
CA ILE A 100 -5.43 8.05 1.17
C ILE A 100 -6.70 8.55 0.51
N ALA A 101 -7.84 8.32 1.15
CA ALA A 101 -9.12 8.81 0.63
C ALA A 101 -9.10 10.34 0.47
N PRO A 102 -9.69 10.87 -0.61
CA PRO A 102 -9.57 12.30 -0.96
C PRO A 102 -9.89 13.27 0.17
N GLU A 103 -10.94 12.98 0.94
CA GLU A 103 -11.40 13.84 2.05
C GLU A 103 -10.42 13.91 3.23
N TYR A 104 -9.46 12.99 3.27
CA TYR A 104 -8.44 12.93 4.35
C TYR A 104 -7.05 13.40 3.90
N ARG A 105 -6.91 13.85 2.67
CA ARG A 105 -5.64 14.34 2.12
C ARG A 105 -5.27 15.72 2.68
N GLY A 106 -3.98 16.06 2.60
CA GLY A 106 -3.48 17.35 3.06
C GLY A 106 -3.32 17.48 4.58
N LYS A 107 -3.44 16.37 5.31
CA LYS A 107 -3.35 16.34 6.79
C LYS A 107 -2.11 15.59 7.30
N GLY A 108 -1.22 15.19 6.40
CA GLY A 108 -0.01 14.45 6.79
C GLY A 108 -0.24 12.97 7.10
N LEU A 109 -1.43 12.42 6.82
CA LEU A 109 -1.76 11.04 7.17
C LEU A 109 -0.96 10.01 6.37
N ALA A 110 -0.72 10.27 5.08
CA ALA A 110 0.10 9.39 4.25
C ALA A 110 1.52 9.26 4.80
N SER A 111 2.13 10.38 5.21
CA SER A 111 3.48 10.39 5.78
C SER A 111 3.56 9.65 7.11
N GLN A 112 2.59 9.85 7.97
CA GLN A 112 2.51 9.15 9.25
C GLN A 112 2.25 7.66 9.06
N GLY A 113 1.34 7.30 8.16
CA GLY A 113 1.04 5.90 7.83
C GLY A 113 2.24 5.18 7.23
N LEU A 114 2.96 5.83 6.30
CA LEU A 114 4.17 5.25 5.72
C LEU A 114 5.25 5.03 6.79
N LYS A 115 5.44 6.00 7.68
CA LYS A 115 6.38 5.84 8.80
C LYS A 115 6.01 4.64 9.68
N MET A 116 4.74 4.52 10.05
CA MET A 116 4.25 3.40 10.85
C MET A 116 4.52 2.06 10.16
N LEU A 117 4.25 1.98 8.85
CA LEU A 117 4.48 0.77 8.10
C LEU A 117 5.97 0.41 8.04
N ILE A 118 6.83 1.37 7.76
CA ILE A 118 8.29 1.16 7.73
C ILE A 118 8.78 0.64 9.09
N ASP A 119 8.34 1.25 10.19
CA ASP A 119 8.70 0.81 11.54
C ASP A 119 8.23 -0.63 11.83
N GLU A 120 7.08 -1.03 11.29
CA GLU A 120 6.52 -2.36 11.45
C GLU A 120 7.30 -3.43 10.67
N ILE A 121 7.72 -3.10 9.44
CA ILE A 121 8.23 -4.11 8.48
C ILE A 121 9.75 -4.16 8.35
N LYS A 122 10.47 -3.11 8.74
CA LYS A 122 11.91 -2.97 8.43
C LYS A 122 12.77 -4.15 8.86
N ASP A 123 12.44 -4.78 9.99
CA ASP A 123 13.19 -5.92 10.50
C ASP A 123 12.85 -7.23 9.79
N ASN A 124 11.77 -7.26 9.02
CA ASN A 124 11.30 -8.44 8.31
C ASN A 124 11.62 -8.40 6.80
N VAL A 125 11.93 -7.23 6.25
CA VAL A 125 12.35 -7.08 4.85
C VAL A 125 13.81 -7.51 4.73
N LYS A 126 14.07 -8.44 3.83
CA LYS A 126 15.45 -8.98 3.64
C LYS A 126 16.34 -8.06 2.81
N GLU A 127 15.76 -7.23 1.95
CA GLU A 127 16.50 -6.24 1.16
C GLU A 127 17.04 -5.12 2.06
N GLU A 128 18.19 -4.54 1.70
CA GLU A 128 18.82 -3.46 2.45
C GLU A 128 18.03 -2.15 2.37
N GLU A 129 17.23 -1.98 1.33
CA GLU A 129 16.44 -0.80 1.09
C GLU A 129 14.99 -1.17 0.78
N ILE A 130 14.07 -0.26 1.13
CA ILE A 130 12.65 -0.37 0.79
C ILE A 130 12.45 0.39 -0.51
N TYR A 131 11.86 -0.26 -1.52
CA TYR A 131 11.64 0.29 -2.85
C TYR A 131 10.21 0.80 -2.98
N LEU A 132 10.08 2.03 -3.51
CA LEU A 132 8.79 2.65 -3.85
C LEU A 132 8.89 3.26 -5.25
N ARG A 133 7.72 3.53 -5.84
CA ARG A 133 7.63 4.19 -7.13
C ARG A 133 6.49 5.20 -7.09
N VAL A 134 6.67 6.32 -7.79
CA VAL A 134 5.65 7.38 -7.84
C VAL A 134 5.64 8.04 -9.20
N ASN A 135 4.45 8.46 -9.66
CA ASN A 135 4.32 9.24 -10.88
C ASN A 135 5.00 10.60 -10.73
N ARG A 136 5.70 11.05 -11.78
CA ARG A 136 6.34 12.37 -11.77
C ARG A 136 5.34 13.51 -11.59
N ASP A 137 4.10 13.32 -12.01
CA ASP A 137 3.01 14.29 -11.84
C ASP A 137 2.30 14.19 -10.47
N ASN A 138 2.86 13.40 -9.54
CA ASN A 138 2.34 13.26 -8.17
C ASN A 138 3.36 13.77 -7.14
N PRO A 139 3.61 15.09 -7.08
CA PRO A 139 4.60 15.64 -6.16
C PRO A 139 4.23 15.44 -4.68
N ALA A 140 2.96 15.36 -4.35
CA ALA A 140 2.51 15.13 -2.99
C ALA A 140 2.98 13.78 -2.45
N SER A 141 2.86 12.70 -3.25
CA SER A 141 3.32 11.38 -2.87
C SER A 141 4.86 11.30 -2.82
N LEU A 142 5.56 11.92 -3.76
CA LEU A 142 7.02 12.01 -3.70
C LEU A 142 7.48 12.68 -2.40
N LYS A 143 6.83 13.76 -2.02
CA LYS A 143 7.15 14.48 -0.77
C LYS A 143 6.97 13.58 0.46
N VAL A 144 5.93 12.77 0.49
CA VAL A 144 5.70 11.78 1.56
C VAL A 144 6.87 10.80 1.67
N MET A 145 7.34 10.29 0.53
CA MET A 145 8.47 9.35 0.49
C MET A 145 9.77 10.00 0.95
N LEU A 146 10.07 11.21 0.46
CA LEU A 146 11.28 11.94 0.84
C LEU A 146 11.27 12.31 2.32
N LYS A 147 10.13 12.68 2.87
CA LYS A 147 9.95 12.98 4.29
C LYS A 147 10.23 11.77 5.19
N ASN A 148 10.05 10.57 4.67
CA ASN A 148 10.35 9.31 5.37
C ASN A 148 11.76 8.78 5.10
N GLY A 149 12.67 9.63 4.66
CA GLY A 149 14.07 9.26 4.44
C GLY A 149 14.36 8.71 3.05
N GLY A 150 13.39 8.82 2.13
CA GLY A 150 13.55 8.38 0.76
C GLY A 150 14.50 9.27 -0.05
N TYR A 151 15.10 8.67 -1.07
CA TYR A 151 15.86 9.38 -2.08
C TYR A 151 15.49 8.85 -3.46
N ILE A 152 15.62 9.69 -4.48
CA ILE A 152 15.38 9.26 -5.86
C ILE A 152 16.61 8.48 -6.32
N HIS A 153 16.44 7.17 -6.48
CA HIS A 153 17.50 6.29 -6.97
C HIS A 153 17.70 6.46 -8.47
N HIS A 154 16.62 6.50 -9.22
CA HIS A 154 16.59 6.79 -10.66
C HIS A 154 15.21 7.24 -11.09
N GLU A 155 15.08 7.67 -12.34
CA GLU A 155 13.83 8.13 -12.91
C GLU A 155 13.75 7.79 -14.40
N ASP A 156 12.54 7.77 -14.91
CA ASP A 156 12.24 7.72 -16.35
C ASP A 156 11.30 8.87 -16.73
N ASP A 157 10.73 8.83 -17.93
CA ASP A 157 9.85 9.90 -18.41
C ASP A 157 8.57 10.08 -17.60
N LYS A 158 8.15 9.05 -16.85
CA LYS A 158 6.86 9.00 -16.15
C LYS A 158 6.97 8.83 -14.66
N LYS A 159 8.06 8.24 -14.15
CA LYS A 159 8.18 7.79 -12.78
C LYS A 159 9.47 8.23 -12.12
N TYR A 160 9.39 8.44 -10.79
CA TYR A 160 10.53 8.40 -9.88
C TYR A 160 10.56 7.06 -9.18
N TYR A 161 11.74 6.49 -9.05
CA TYR A 161 12.01 5.26 -8.31
C TYR A 161 12.75 5.63 -7.04
N VAL A 162 12.06 5.49 -5.91
CA VAL A 162 12.50 5.98 -4.61
C VAL A 162 12.93 4.80 -3.74
N ARG A 163 14.00 5.00 -2.97
CA ARG A 163 14.46 4.01 -2.00
C ARG A 163 14.64 4.62 -0.64
N ILE A 164 14.37 3.81 0.37
CA ILE A 164 14.51 4.19 1.78
C ILE A 164 15.44 3.17 2.42
N VAL A 165 16.54 3.64 2.99
CA VAL A 165 17.48 2.77 3.74
C VAL A 165 16.81 2.40 5.07
N LYS A 166 16.84 1.10 5.40
CA LYS A 166 16.26 0.59 6.66
C LYS A 166 17.06 1.04 7.88
#